data_a2fc5de9a7298e7c808c5039810fdd76
#
_entry.id   a2fc5de9a7298e7c808c5039810fdd76
#
_cell.length_a   1.000
_cell.length_b   1.000
_cell.length_c   1.000
_cell.angle_alpha   90.00
_cell.angle_beta   90.00
_cell.angle_gamma   90.00
#
_symmetry.space_group_name_H-M   'P 1'
#
loop_
_entity.id
_entity.type
_entity.pdbx_description
1 polymer ?
#
loop_
_entity_poly.entity_id
_entity_poly.type
_entity_poly.pdbx_seq_one_letter_code
_entity_poly.pdbx_strand_id
1 'polypeptide(L)'
;MAIAIFNADKGQDSIELTQRLVKSTTFSKVLLLNNNQQVAETINNRKALLVVHFPQNFSAQLAQGKSTPVQLILDGRNSNSAQIAANTVSHVIKIINNN
;
A
#
# COMPACT_ATOMS: atom_id res chain seq x y z
N MET A 1 -11.97 8.10 -2.30
CA MET A 1 -10.90 7.40 -3.05
C MET A 1 -10.63 6.06 -2.38
N ALA A 2 -10.62 4.98 -3.15
CA ALA A 2 -10.45 3.63 -2.61
C ALA A 2 -9.08 3.08 -2.99
N ILE A 3 -8.39 2.48 -2.02
CA ILE A 3 -7.14 1.75 -2.23
C ILE A 3 -7.27 0.34 -1.67
N ALA A 4 -6.36 -0.53 -2.05
CA ALA A 4 -6.24 -1.86 -1.49
C ALA A 4 -4.83 -2.08 -0.97
N ILE A 5 -4.69 -2.94 0.03
CA ILE A 5 -3.41 -3.26 0.62
C ILE A 5 -3.23 -4.77 0.62
N PHE A 6 -2.15 -5.22 -0.01
CA PHE A 6 -1.71 -6.60 0.09
C PHE A 6 -0.43 -6.61 0.93
N ASN A 7 -0.55 -7.07 2.17
CA ASN A 7 0.57 -7.15 3.10
C ASN A 7 1.07 -8.59 3.17
N ALA A 8 2.17 -8.87 2.47
CA ALA A 8 2.84 -10.16 2.53
C ALA A 8 3.81 -10.27 3.71
N ASP A 9 4.10 -9.16 4.36
CA ASP A 9 4.93 -9.09 5.56
C ASP A 9 4.06 -9.34 6.80
N LYS A 10 4.63 -9.94 7.83
CA LYS A 10 3.92 -10.22 9.09
C LYS A 10 4.53 -9.46 10.26
N GLY A 11 5.39 -8.50 9.98
CA GLY A 11 6.08 -7.74 11.01
C GLY A 11 5.32 -6.49 11.44
N GLN A 12 5.84 -5.84 12.46
CA GLN A 12 5.20 -4.70 13.10
C GLN A 12 5.13 -3.48 12.19
N ASP A 13 6.17 -3.24 11.38
CA ASP A 13 6.24 -2.02 10.57
C ASP A 13 5.17 -1.95 9.50
N SER A 14 4.92 -3.06 8.80
CA SER A 14 3.87 -3.11 7.78
C SER A 14 2.48 -3.02 8.38
N ILE A 15 2.28 -3.61 9.55
CA ILE A 15 1.00 -3.52 10.28
C ILE A 15 0.73 -2.07 10.66
N GLU A 16 1.73 -1.37 11.20
CA GLU A 16 1.59 0.03 11.59
C GLU A 16 1.27 0.92 10.38
N LEU A 17 1.98 0.74 9.27
CA LEU A 17 1.73 1.48 8.04
C LEU A 17 0.31 1.23 7.51
N THR A 18 -0.11 -0.04 7.52
CA THR A 18 -1.47 -0.41 7.12
C THR A 18 -2.51 0.33 7.96
N GLN A 19 -2.32 0.34 9.28
CA GLN A 19 -3.25 1.03 10.18
C GLN A 19 -3.31 2.53 9.91
N ARG A 20 -2.17 3.15 9.62
CA ARG A 20 -2.13 4.58 9.28
C ARG A 20 -2.88 4.88 7.99
N LEU A 21 -2.74 4.02 6.99
CA LEU A 21 -3.47 4.18 5.73
C LEU A 21 -4.97 4.00 5.92
N VAL A 22 -5.37 3.01 6.72
CA VAL A 22 -6.80 2.79 7.03
C VAL A 22 -7.41 3.99 7.74
N LYS A 23 -6.66 4.64 8.62
CA LYS A 23 -7.13 5.79 9.38
C LYS A 23 -7.06 7.12 8.62
N SER A 24 -6.43 7.13 7.46
CA SER A 24 -6.29 8.36 6.67
C SER A 24 -7.64 8.81 6.14
N THR A 25 -7.94 10.08 6.29
CA THR A 25 -9.17 10.67 5.76
C THR A 25 -9.17 10.77 4.24
N THR A 26 -8.01 10.66 3.60
CA THR A 26 -7.88 10.69 2.15
C THR A 26 -8.55 9.49 1.50
N PHE A 27 -8.52 8.33 2.16
CA PHE A 27 -9.04 7.08 1.61
C PHE A 27 -10.37 6.74 2.28
N SER A 28 -11.45 6.85 1.51
CA SER A 28 -12.79 6.53 2.00
C SER A 28 -13.00 5.03 2.19
N LYS A 29 -12.22 4.22 1.50
CA LYS A 29 -12.31 2.76 1.56
C LYS A 29 -10.94 2.15 1.39
N VAL A 30 -10.58 1.21 2.28
CA VAL A 30 -9.35 0.45 2.21
C VAL A 30 -9.69 -1.04 2.21
N LEU A 31 -9.36 -1.73 1.13
CA LEU A 31 -9.57 -3.17 0.99
C LEU A 31 -8.30 -3.91 1.43
N LEU A 32 -8.45 -4.93 2.26
CA LEU A 32 -7.32 -5.76 2.67
C LEU A 32 -7.32 -7.05 1.87
N LEU A 33 -6.26 -7.27 1.10
CA LEU A 33 -6.13 -8.42 0.20
C LEU A 33 -5.27 -9.50 0.84
N ASN A 34 -5.51 -10.76 0.45
CA ASN A 34 -4.84 -11.91 1.05
C ASN A 34 -3.83 -12.61 0.13
N ASN A 35 -3.89 -12.34 -1.18
CA ASN A 35 -3.03 -13.02 -2.15
C ASN A 35 -2.92 -12.22 -3.45
N ASN A 36 -2.00 -12.64 -4.32
CA ASN A 36 -1.74 -11.98 -5.60
C ASN A 36 -2.92 -12.05 -6.57
N GLN A 37 -3.70 -13.10 -6.51
CA GLN A 37 -4.88 -13.24 -7.39
C GLN A 37 -5.89 -12.14 -7.12
N GLN A 38 -6.08 -11.78 -5.86
CA GLN A 38 -6.98 -10.70 -5.48
C GLN A 38 -6.47 -9.33 -5.95
N VAL A 39 -5.16 -9.15 -6.10
CA VAL A 39 -4.59 -7.90 -6.61
C VAL A 39 -5.09 -7.63 -8.03
N ALA A 40 -4.96 -8.61 -8.92
CA ALA A 40 -5.41 -8.47 -10.30
C ALA A 40 -6.93 -8.23 -10.37
N GLU A 41 -7.70 -8.97 -9.61
CA GLU A 41 -9.16 -8.83 -9.57
C GLU A 41 -9.58 -7.43 -9.09
N THR A 42 -8.90 -6.91 -8.08
CA THR A 42 -9.22 -5.60 -7.51
C THR A 42 -9.03 -4.49 -8.53
N ILE A 43 -7.92 -4.50 -9.26
CA ILE A 43 -7.65 -3.50 -10.30
C ILE A 43 -8.58 -3.70 -11.50
N ASN A 44 -8.73 -4.94 -11.99
CA ASN A 44 -9.53 -5.24 -13.17
C ASN A 44 -10.99 -4.88 -12.96
N ASN A 45 -11.51 -5.08 -11.76
CA ASN A 45 -12.91 -4.79 -11.43
C ASN A 45 -13.11 -3.38 -10.87
N ARG A 46 -12.09 -2.52 -10.93
CA ARG A 46 -12.15 -1.11 -10.52
C ARG A 46 -12.58 -0.93 -9.06
N LYS A 47 -12.23 -1.88 -8.20
CA LYS A 47 -12.55 -1.82 -6.78
C LYS A 47 -11.62 -0.86 -6.02
N ALA A 48 -10.43 -0.64 -6.55
CA ALA A 48 -9.47 0.31 -6.00
C ALA A 48 -8.64 0.92 -7.11
N LEU A 49 -8.18 2.15 -6.89
CA LEU A 49 -7.30 2.87 -7.83
C LEU A 49 -5.86 2.45 -7.72
N LEU A 50 -5.48 1.92 -6.57
CA LEU A 50 -4.11 1.64 -6.22
C LEU A 50 -4.07 0.41 -5.31
N VAL A 51 -3.10 -0.48 -5.55
CA VAL A 51 -2.77 -1.54 -4.60
C VAL A 51 -1.39 -1.25 -4.02
N VAL A 52 -1.31 -1.27 -2.70
CA VAL A 52 -0.06 -1.14 -1.94
C VAL A 52 0.38 -2.54 -1.54
N HIS A 53 1.53 -2.98 -2.04
CA HIS A 53 2.05 -4.31 -1.75
C HIS A 53 3.32 -4.22 -0.90
N PHE A 54 3.22 -4.65 0.36
CA PHE A 54 4.38 -4.79 1.25
C PHE A 54 5.04 -6.15 0.99
N PRO A 55 6.36 -6.17 0.67
CA PRO A 55 7.04 -7.43 0.40
C PRO A 55 7.21 -8.27 1.66
N GLN A 56 7.45 -9.57 1.48
CA GLN A 56 7.45 -10.57 2.55
C GLN A 56 8.40 -10.26 3.70
N ASN A 57 9.53 -9.64 3.49
CA ASN A 57 10.52 -9.38 4.53
C ASN A 57 10.65 -7.89 4.86
N PHE A 58 9.59 -7.15 4.64
CA PHE A 58 9.61 -5.69 4.77
C PHE A 58 10.11 -5.24 6.14
N SER A 59 9.48 -5.70 7.23
CA SER A 59 9.84 -5.29 8.59
C SER A 59 11.25 -5.75 8.97
N ALA A 60 11.61 -6.98 8.60
CA ALA A 60 12.93 -7.52 8.92
C ALA A 60 14.04 -6.72 8.23
N GLN A 61 13.83 -6.32 6.98
CA GLN A 61 14.82 -5.53 6.25
C GLN A 61 14.93 -4.11 6.79
N LEU A 62 13.81 -3.50 7.18
CA LEU A 62 13.86 -2.19 7.83
C LEU A 62 14.65 -2.23 9.14
N ALA A 63 14.47 -3.28 9.93
CA ALA A 63 15.18 -3.47 11.18
C ALA A 63 16.70 -3.60 10.96
N GLN A 64 17.12 -4.07 9.78
CA GLN A 64 18.52 -4.18 9.39
C GLN A 64 19.07 -2.88 8.79
N GLY A 65 18.27 -1.81 8.75
CA GLY A 65 18.68 -0.54 8.17
C GLY A 65 18.70 -0.53 6.64
N LYS A 66 18.07 -1.54 6.00
CA LYS A 66 18.04 -1.62 4.56
C LYS A 66 16.89 -0.81 3.98
N SER A 67 17.11 -0.25 2.78
CA SER A 67 16.05 0.35 2.00
C SER A 67 15.16 -0.75 1.44
N THR A 68 13.87 -0.70 1.75
CA THR A 68 12.93 -1.76 1.36
C THR A 68 11.81 -1.16 0.53
N PRO A 69 11.76 -1.46 -0.78
CA PRO A 69 10.74 -0.91 -1.63
C PRO A 69 9.36 -1.49 -1.33
N VAL A 70 8.35 -0.64 -1.39
CA VAL A 70 6.95 -1.02 -1.38
C VAL A 70 6.45 -0.89 -2.81
N GLN A 71 5.79 -1.93 -3.31
CA GLN A 71 5.25 -1.91 -4.67
C GLN A 71 3.91 -1.18 -4.70
N LEU A 72 3.78 -0.23 -5.61
CA LEU A 72 2.52 0.47 -5.86
C LEU A 72 2.02 0.10 -7.25
N ILE A 73 0.83 -0.48 -7.31
CA ILE A 73 0.22 -0.92 -8.57
C ILE A 73 -0.96 0.02 -8.84
N LEU A 74 -0.84 0.81 -9.89
CA LEU A 74 -1.83 1.84 -10.23
C LEU A 74 -2.79 1.35 -11.31
N ASP A 75 -4.06 1.78 -11.21
CA ASP A 75 -5.01 1.57 -12.29
C ASP A 75 -4.71 2.58 -13.41
N GLY A 76 -4.11 2.10 -14.49
CA GLY A 76 -3.71 2.94 -15.62
C GLY A 76 -4.87 3.58 -16.37
N ARG A 77 -6.09 3.07 -16.19
CA ARG A 77 -7.30 3.64 -16.81
C ARG A 77 -7.74 4.93 -16.11
N ASN A 78 -7.25 5.17 -14.90
CA ASN A 78 -7.58 6.32 -14.08
C ASN A 78 -6.30 6.89 -13.45
N SER A 79 -5.32 7.18 -14.31
CA SER A 79 -3.95 7.42 -13.90
C SER A 79 -3.78 8.67 -13.03
N ASN A 80 -4.54 9.75 -13.30
CA ASN A 80 -4.40 10.96 -12.49
C ASN A 80 -4.82 10.73 -11.04
N SER A 81 -5.98 10.11 -10.82
CA SER A 81 -6.47 9.81 -9.48
C SER A 81 -5.58 8.77 -8.79
N ALA A 82 -5.14 7.76 -9.52
CA ALA A 82 -4.25 6.73 -8.99
C ALA A 82 -2.90 7.33 -8.57
N GLN A 83 -2.38 8.29 -9.33
CA GLN A 83 -1.11 8.95 -8.99
C GLN A 83 -1.26 9.81 -7.72
N ILE A 84 -2.39 10.47 -7.54
CA ILE A 84 -2.67 11.23 -6.31
C ILE A 84 -2.69 10.28 -5.11
N ALA A 85 -3.36 9.13 -5.25
CA ALA A 85 -3.37 8.11 -4.20
C ALA A 85 -1.95 7.61 -3.90
N ALA A 86 -1.17 7.32 -4.93
CA ALA A 86 0.21 6.85 -4.79
C ALA A 86 1.08 7.88 -4.07
N ASN A 87 0.93 9.16 -4.39
CA ASN A 87 1.69 10.21 -3.74
C ASN A 87 1.35 10.31 -2.25
N THR A 88 0.08 10.18 -1.89
CA THR A 88 -0.35 10.18 -0.48
C THR A 88 0.23 8.99 0.28
N VAL A 89 0.16 7.80 -0.30
CA VAL A 89 0.73 6.58 0.30
C VAL A 89 2.25 6.73 0.48
N SER A 90 2.93 7.21 -0.55
CA SER A 90 4.39 7.40 -0.50
C SER A 90 4.78 8.38 0.59
N HIS A 91 4.00 9.43 0.78
CA HIS A 91 4.26 10.41 1.85
C HIS A 91 4.13 9.78 3.23
N VAL A 92 3.09 8.98 3.47
CA VAL A 92 2.89 8.28 4.74
C VAL A 92 4.04 7.31 5.02
N ILE A 93 4.45 6.53 4.03
CA ILE A 93 5.56 5.58 4.16
C ILE A 93 6.86 6.32 4.47
N LYS A 94 7.12 7.44 3.79
CA LYS A 94 8.34 8.23 3.98
C LYS A 94 8.42 8.84 5.36
N ILE A 95 7.32 9.34 5.91
CA ILE A 95 7.28 9.92 7.25
C ILE A 95 7.73 8.89 8.29
N ILE A 96 7.26 7.66 8.18
CA ILE A 96 7.62 6.60 9.14
C ILE A 96 9.05 6.14 8.95
N ASN A 97 9.49 5.95 7.70
CA ASN A 97 10.82 5.42 7.41
C ASN A 97 11.95 6.40 7.70
N ASN A 98 11.66 7.69 7.82
CA ASN A 98 12.66 8.71 8.12
C ASN A 98 12.85 8.96 9.61
N ASN A 99 12.12 8.24 10.44
CA ASN A 99 12.31 8.27 11.89
C ASN A 99 13.24 7.12 12.33
#